data_d852f029c8d09b9f342adf653122552f
#
_entry.id   d852f029c8d09b9f342adf653122552f
#
_cell.length_a   1.000
_cell.length_b   1.000
_cell.length_c   1.000
_cell.angle_alpha   90.00
_cell.angle_beta   90.00
_cell.angle_gamma   90.00
#
_symmetry.space_group_name_H-M   'P 1'
#
loop_
_entity.id
_entity.type
_entity.pdbx_description
1 polymer ?
#
loop_
_entity_poly.entity_id
_entity_poly.type
_entity_poly.pdbx_seq_one_letter_code
_entity_poly.pdbx_strand_id
1 'polypeptide(L)'
;MNQTRADGTLCAMPRFLLHHRHEPHECGVAFASFRGHASPLRHQAALASCLTGGHAIWWSVEAAGPDEALALLPFFIAERATATRVDEVDIP
;
A
#
# COMPACT_ATOMS: atom_id res chain seq x y z
N MET A 1 16.80 -9.01 -18.52
CA MET A 1 17.19 -8.75 -18.36
C MET A 1 17.27 -8.75 -18.18
N ASN A 2 16.67 -8.89 -18.25
CA ASN A 2 16.79 -8.64 -17.97
C ASN A 2 16.57 -8.89 -17.73
N GLN A 3 16.11 -9.03 -17.42
CA GLN A 3 16.06 -8.98 -17.12
C GLN A 3 15.91 -9.21 -16.70
N THR A 4 15.46 -9.48 -16.67
CA THR A 4 15.44 -9.37 -16.27
C THR A 4 15.13 -9.58 -16.09
N ARG A 5 14.88 -9.84 -15.97
CA ARG A 5 14.86 -9.70 -15.82
C ARG A 5 14.83 -10.16 -15.88
N ALA A 6 14.47 -10.47 -16.25
CA ALA A 6 14.72 -10.49 -16.33
C ALA A 6 14.78 -10.73 -16.52
N ASP A 7 14.48 -10.97 -16.75
CA ASP A 7 14.84 -10.87 -16.80
C ASP A 7 14.90 -10.96 -16.63
N GLY A 8 14.84 -11.15 -16.59
CA GLY A 8 14.89 -10.91 -16.16
C GLY A 8 14.60 -10.91 -15.67
N THR A 9 14.51 -11.24 -15.69
CA THR A 9 14.25 -11.10 -15.19
C THR A 9 13.84 -11.16 -14.65
N LEU A 10 14.07 -11.18 -14.21
CA LEU A 10 13.56 -10.97 -13.67
C LEU A 10 12.70 -10.69 -13.23
N CYS A 11 12.58 -10.77 -12.61
CA CYS A 11 11.15 -10.61 -12.55
C CYS A 11 10.69 -9.83 -11.35
N ALA A 12 10.86 -8.55 -11.38
CA ALA A 12 10.27 -7.67 -10.38
C ALA A 12 8.75 -7.81 -10.46
N MET A 13 8.10 -7.96 -9.30
CA MET A 13 6.64 -7.91 -9.22
C MET A 13 6.16 -6.49 -9.51
N PRO A 14 4.95 -6.34 -10.07
CA PRO A 14 4.38 -5.01 -10.26
C PRO A 14 4.32 -4.23 -8.96
N ARG A 15 4.41 -2.91 -9.09
CA ARG A 15 4.28 -2.01 -7.94
C ARG A 15 2.89 -1.41 -7.93
N PHE A 16 2.34 -1.32 -6.72
CA PHE A 16 1.02 -0.72 -6.52
C PHE A 16 1.12 0.39 -5.49
N LEU A 17 0.42 1.49 -5.76
CA LEU A 17 0.20 2.53 -4.78
C LEU A 17 -1.15 2.25 -4.12
N LEU A 18 -1.12 2.03 -2.82
CA LEU A 18 -2.33 1.82 -2.03
C LEU A 18 -2.74 3.15 -1.42
N HIS A 19 -4.01 3.48 -1.55
CA HIS A 19 -4.57 4.71 -1.00
C HIS A 19 -5.78 4.37 -0.16
N HIS A 20 -5.72 4.72 1.11
CA HIS A 20 -6.78 4.47 2.10
C HIS A 20 -7.28 5.80 2.64
N ARG A 21 -8.59 5.89 2.87
CA ARG A 21 -9.18 7.04 3.56
C ARG A 21 -10.11 6.54 4.65
N HIS A 22 -10.14 7.28 5.76
CA HIS A 22 -11.08 6.98 6.85
C HIS A 22 -11.65 8.30 7.37
N GLU A 23 -12.75 8.20 8.12
CA GLU A 23 -13.36 9.38 8.73
C GLU A 23 -12.55 9.82 9.95
N PRO A 24 -12.63 11.11 10.35
CA PRO A 24 -11.84 11.59 11.50
C PRO A 24 -12.03 10.77 12.76
N HIS A 25 -13.25 10.29 13.04
CA HIS A 25 -13.53 9.50 14.24
C HIS A 25 -13.01 8.07 14.14
N GLU A 26 -12.53 7.64 12.97
CA GLU A 26 -12.03 6.29 12.74
C GLU A 26 -10.52 6.18 12.85
N CYS A 27 -9.81 7.28 13.11
CA CYS A 27 -8.35 7.28 13.17
C CYS A 27 -7.79 6.19 14.09
N GLY A 28 -8.30 6.12 15.30
CA GLY A 28 -7.85 5.13 16.28
C GLY A 28 -8.08 3.70 15.82
N VAL A 29 -9.26 3.44 15.26
CA VAL A 29 -9.60 2.10 14.74
C VAL A 29 -8.71 1.74 13.56
N ALA A 30 -8.46 2.71 12.67
CA ALA A 30 -7.64 2.45 11.49
C ALA A 30 -6.23 1.98 11.90
N PHE A 31 -5.58 2.69 12.80
CA PHE A 31 -4.24 2.29 13.23
C PHE A 31 -4.26 1.02 14.09
N ALA A 32 -5.27 0.86 14.94
CA ALA A 32 -5.38 -0.32 15.80
C ALA A 32 -5.64 -1.59 14.98
N SER A 33 -6.25 -1.48 13.81
CA SER A 33 -6.58 -2.65 12.98
C SER A 33 -5.34 -3.43 12.54
N PHE A 34 -4.16 -2.82 12.57
CA PHE A 34 -2.91 -3.52 12.23
C PHE A 34 -2.46 -4.48 13.33
N ARG A 35 -2.98 -4.35 14.53
CA ARG A 35 -2.60 -5.24 15.64
C ARG A 35 -3.07 -6.65 15.33
N GLY A 36 -2.14 -7.61 15.43
CA GLY A 36 -2.44 -9.00 15.14
C GLY A 36 -2.53 -9.36 13.66
N HIS A 37 -2.42 -8.38 12.78
CA HIS A 37 -2.43 -8.63 11.34
C HIS A 37 -1.01 -8.93 10.87
N ALA A 38 -0.80 -10.12 10.30
CA ALA A 38 0.52 -10.53 9.81
C ALA A 38 0.76 -9.88 8.46
N SER A 39 1.59 -8.84 8.43
CA SER A 39 1.88 -8.12 7.20
C SER A 39 3.26 -7.46 7.29
N PRO A 40 4.02 -7.43 6.18
CA PRO A 40 5.29 -6.72 6.15
C PRO A 40 5.12 -5.21 6.30
N LEU A 41 3.91 -4.68 6.16
CA LEU A 41 3.66 -3.24 6.34
C LEU A 41 3.60 -2.83 7.80
N ARG A 42 3.45 -3.79 8.70
CA ARG A 42 3.38 -3.52 10.13
C ARG A 42 4.75 -3.02 10.60
N HIS A 43 4.75 -1.98 11.44
CA HIS A 43 5.97 -1.35 11.97
C HIS A 43 6.80 -0.64 10.90
N GLN A 44 6.23 -0.41 9.72
CA GLN A 44 6.87 0.37 8.67
C GLN A 44 6.26 1.76 8.62
N ALA A 45 7.06 2.73 8.22
CA ALA A 45 6.56 4.09 8.02
C ALA A 45 5.67 4.12 6.77
N ALA A 46 4.61 4.91 6.83
CA ALA A 46 3.74 5.16 5.69
C ALA A 46 3.49 6.66 5.59
N LEU A 47 3.15 7.12 4.42
CA LEU A 47 2.75 8.51 4.23
C LEU A 47 1.30 8.65 4.65
N ALA A 48 1.02 9.62 5.50
CA ALA A 48 -0.34 9.83 5.99
C ALA A 48 -0.59 11.32 6.15
N SER A 49 -1.84 11.73 5.96
CA SER A 49 -2.24 13.11 6.12
C SER A 49 -3.06 13.34 7.38
N CYS A 50 -3.12 12.35 8.27
CA CYS A 50 -3.93 12.46 9.49
C CYS A 50 -3.51 13.63 10.37
N LEU A 51 -2.19 13.88 10.47
CA LEU A 51 -1.68 14.98 11.32
C LEU A 51 -2.02 16.36 10.77
N THR A 52 -2.39 16.45 9.50
CA THR A 52 -2.78 17.70 8.87
C THR A 52 -4.27 17.73 8.52
N GLY A 53 -5.05 16.78 9.06
CA GLY A 53 -6.50 16.77 8.91
C GLY A 53 -7.03 16.03 7.70
N GLY A 54 -6.16 15.36 6.93
CA GLY A 54 -6.58 14.72 5.68
C GLY A 54 -7.11 13.31 5.82
N HIS A 55 -6.72 12.59 6.86
CA HIS A 55 -7.17 11.23 7.18
C HIS A 55 -7.01 10.22 6.03
N ALA A 56 -5.93 10.35 5.27
CA ALA A 56 -5.58 9.41 4.21
C ALA A 56 -4.21 8.81 4.50
N ILE A 57 -3.99 7.59 4.02
CA ILE A 57 -2.72 6.89 4.18
C ILE A 57 -2.35 6.27 2.83
N TRP A 58 -1.05 6.33 2.48
CA TRP A 58 -0.53 5.79 1.23
C TRP A 58 0.62 4.82 1.53
N TRP A 59 0.65 3.71 0.78
CA TRP A 59 1.75 2.76 0.79
C TRP A 59 2.16 2.45 -0.65
N SER A 60 3.44 2.21 -0.86
CA SER A 60 3.94 1.68 -2.13
C SER A 60 4.37 0.25 -1.87
N VAL A 61 3.79 -0.71 -2.59
CA VAL A 61 4.03 -2.13 -2.34
C VAL A 61 4.26 -2.86 -3.67
N GLU A 62 4.93 -4.02 -3.59
CA GLU A 62 5.06 -4.93 -4.71
C GLU A 62 4.16 -6.13 -4.45
N ALA A 63 3.40 -6.53 -5.49
CA ALA A 63 2.48 -7.65 -5.37
C ALA A 63 2.15 -8.16 -6.78
N ALA A 64 1.65 -9.40 -6.86
CA ALA A 64 1.33 -10.00 -8.14
C ALA A 64 0.14 -9.32 -8.82
N GLY A 65 -0.77 -8.76 -8.04
CA GLY A 65 -1.94 -8.07 -8.57
C GLY A 65 -2.56 -7.18 -7.53
N PRO A 66 -3.63 -6.43 -7.89
CA PRO A 66 -4.26 -5.50 -6.96
C PRO A 66 -4.88 -6.18 -5.73
N ASP A 67 -5.44 -7.37 -5.89
CA ASP A 67 -6.03 -8.08 -4.76
C ASP A 67 -4.97 -8.50 -3.76
N GLU A 68 -3.82 -9.00 -4.26
CA GLU A 68 -2.71 -9.37 -3.41
C GLU A 68 -2.11 -8.15 -2.71
N ALA A 69 -2.08 -6.99 -3.39
CA ALA A 69 -1.62 -5.77 -2.78
C ALA A 69 -2.53 -5.34 -1.63
N LEU A 70 -3.85 -5.37 -1.85
CA LEU A 70 -4.81 -5.02 -0.82
C LEU A 70 -4.80 -6.01 0.35
N ALA A 71 -4.45 -7.28 0.08
CA ALA A 71 -4.37 -8.30 1.13
C ALA A 71 -3.25 -8.04 2.14
N LEU A 72 -2.31 -7.13 1.83
CA LEU A 72 -1.29 -6.71 2.79
C LEU A 72 -1.87 -5.82 3.89
N LEU A 73 -3.07 -5.29 3.69
CA LEU A 73 -3.73 -4.40 4.62
C LEU A 73 -4.75 -5.16 5.46
N PRO A 74 -4.97 -4.78 6.74
CA PRO A 74 -6.07 -5.34 7.51
C PRO A 74 -7.40 -5.06 6.83
N PHE A 75 -8.40 -5.89 7.10
CA PHE A 75 -9.69 -5.78 6.43
C PHE A 75 -10.31 -4.39 6.53
N PHE A 76 -10.29 -3.80 7.73
CA PHE A 76 -10.85 -2.46 7.93
C PHE A 76 -10.22 -1.44 6.98
N ILE A 77 -8.90 -1.52 6.81
CA ILE A 77 -8.15 -0.61 5.94
C ILE A 77 -8.40 -0.95 4.47
N ALA A 78 -8.36 -2.26 4.13
CA ALA A 78 -8.47 -2.70 2.75
C ALA A 78 -9.81 -2.35 2.13
N GLU A 79 -10.91 -2.48 2.90
CA GLU A 79 -12.24 -2.18 2.36
C GLU A 79 -12.44 -0.68 2.10
N ARG A 80 -11.52 0.15 2.59
CA ARG A 80 -11.53 1.61 2.39
C ARG A 80 -10.31 2.05 1.58
N ALA A 81 -9.78 1.15 0.74
CA ALA A 81 -8.55 1.44 0.01
C ALA A 81 -8.69 1.05 -1.45
N THR A 82 -7.86 1.68 -2.27
CA THR A 82 -7.72 1.33 -3.68
C THR A 82 -6.28 0.95 -3.95
N ALA A 83 -6.06 0.08 -4.94
CA ALA A 83 -4.73 -0.29 -5.39
C ALA A 83 -4.59 0.15 -6.84
N THR A 84 -3.60 1.00 -7.10
CA THR A 84 -3.34 1.51 -8.44
C THR A 84 -1.96 1.04 -8.87
N ARG A 85 -1.89 0.35 -10.00
CA ARG A 85 -0.60 -0.05 -10.54
C ARG A 85 0.16 1.18 -11.00
N VAL A 86 1.43 1.28 -10.62
CA VAL A 86 2.27 2.43 -10.92
C VAL A 86 3.62 1.96 -11.42
N ASP A 87 4.25 2.80 -12.21
CA ASP A 87 5.62 2.59 -12.68
C ASP A 87 6.38 3.89 -12.52
N GLU A 88 7.69 3.76 -12.38
CA GLU A 88 8.56 4.93 -12.36
C GLU A 88 8.73 5.44 -13.78
N VAL A 89 8.55 6.75 -13.97
CA VAL A 89 8.82 7.39 -15.25
C VAL A 89 9.65 8.63 -15.00
N ASP A 90 10.53 8.94 -15.93
CA ASP A 90 11.33 10.16 -15.85
C ASP A 90 10.49 11.36 -16.29
N ILE A 91 10.51 12.39 -15.47
CA ILE A 91 9.80 13.63 -15.80
C ILE A 91 10.75 14.54 -16.54
N PRO A 92 10.41 15.00 -17.77
CA PRO A 92 11.28 15.87 -18.54
C PRO A 92 11.42 17.26 -17.95
#